data_4fb9cbea4fc14f69041c35deb8fa5c81
#
_entry.id   4fb9cbea4fc14f69041c35deb8fa5c81
#
_cell.length_a   1.000
_cell.length_b   1.000
_cell.length_c   1.000
_cell.angle_alpha   90.00
_cell.angle_beta   90.00
_cell.angle_gamma   90.00
#
_symmetry.space_group_name_H-M   'P 1'
#
loop_
_entity.id
_entity.type
_entity.pdbx_description
1 polymer ?
#
loop_
_entity_poly.entity_id
_entity_poly.type
_entity_poly.pdbx_seq_one_letter_code
_entity_poly.pdbx_strand_id
1 'polypeptide(L)'
;LTFGDDGEKIEGDGTDLTITGNNIKLTATADVVIPADVGITFGTGEKIEGNNTDLTITSGADIALTATSDINVPSGVGMTFGDDGEKIEGDGTDLTIASSGVLNLAAGGSTNQIKVTDGAILPITDDDVDLGSASYQFKNAYFDGTLEADAITIGGSAITAGGASKGFAIAVAIAL
;
A
#
# COMPACT_ATOMS: atom_id res chain seq x y z
N LEU A 1 -46.78 19.27 -6.20
CA LEU A 1 -46.51 20.59 -5.64
C LEU A 1 -45.42 21.28 -6.46
N THR A 2 -45.77 22.40 -7.10
CA THR A 2 -44.84 23.23 -7.90
C THR A 2 -44.49 24.52 -7.14
N PHE A 3 -43.30 25.02 -7.38
CA PHE A 3 -42.77 26.25 -6.78
C PHE A 3 -42.32 27.16 -7.92
N GLY A 4 -43.14 28.13 -8.31
CA GLY A 4 -42.82 29.05 -9.39
C GLY A 4 -43.31 28.59 -10.76
N ASP A 5 -42.55 27.76 -11.44
CA ASP A 5 -42.91 27.12 -12.71
C ASP A 5 -42.79 25.58 -12.61
N ASP A 6 -42.90 24.87 -13.73
CA ASP A 6 -42.83 23.40 -13.73
C ASP A 6 -41.40 22.87 -13.60
N GLY A 7 -40.40 23.75 -13.49
CA GLY A 7 -39.00 23.37 -13.32
C GLY A 7 -38.64 22.94 -11.90
N GLU A 8 -39.37 23.43 -10.89
CA GLU A 8 -39.24 23.07 -9.48
C GLU A 8 -40.48 22.43 -8.95
N LYS A 9 -40.45 21.14 -8.62
CA LYS A 9 -41.63 20.40 -8.13
C LYS A 9 -41.31 19.22 -7.25
N ILE A 10 -42.32 18.82 -6.47
CA ILE A 10 -42.34 17.53 -5.76
C ILE A 10 -43.52 16.75 -6.34
N GLU A 11 -43.25 15.56 -6.87
CA GLU A 11 -44.19 14.75 -7.62
C GLU A 11 -44.05 13.27 -7.29
N GLY A 12 -45.15 12.55 -7.19
CA GLY A 12 -45.16 11.10 -7.02
C GLY A 12 -45.95 10.44 -8.16
N ASP A 13 -45.48 9.32 -8.68
CA ASP A 13 -46.14 8.53 -9.73
C ASP A 13 -46.75 7.22 -9.22
N GLY A 14 -46.73 7.02 -7.92
CA GLY A 14 -47.22 5.79 -7.24
C GLY A 14 -46.08 4.79 -6.95
N THR A 15 -44.90 5.02 -7.47
CA THR A 15 -43.70 4.22 -7.24
C THR A 15 -42.60 5.11 -6.67
N ASP A 16 -42.31 6.23 -7.30
CA ASP A 16 -41.23 7.14 -6.95
C ASP A 16 -41.74 8.51 -6.48
N LEU A 17 -41.03 9.10 -5.54
CA LEU A 17 -41.14 10.50 -5.17
C LEU A 17 -40.03 11.29 -5.83
N THR A 18 -40.37 12.15 -6.78
CA THR A 18 -39.42 12.97 -7.51
C THR A 18 -39.40 14.38 -6.97
N ILE A 19 -38.21 14.90 -6.63
CA ILE A 19 -37.95 16.30 -6.33
C ILE A 19 -37.11 16.87 -7.45
N THR A 20 -37.66 17.80 -8.21
CA THR A 20 -37.02 18.39 -9.38
C THR A 20 -36.66 19.85 -9.11
N GLY A 21 -35.48 20.24 -9.51
CA GLY A 21 -34.94 21.61 -9.47
C GLY A 21 -33.53 21.67 -10.00
N ASN A 22 -32.99 22.86 -10.27
CA ASN A 22 -31.60 23.02 -10.71
C ASN A 22 -30.64 22.52 -9.64
N ASN A 23 -30.94 22.74 -8.36
CA ASN A 23 -30.20 22.23 -7.22
C ASN A 23 -31.19 21.83 -6.11
N ILE A 24 -31.01 20.65 -5.56
CA ILE A 24 -31.73 20.20 -4.36
C ILE A 24 -30.81 20.41 -3.14
N LYS A 25 -31.15 21.40 -2.31
CA LYS A 25 -30.43 21.69 -1.06
C LYS A 25 -31.21 21.17 0.14
N LEU A 26 -30.72 20.14 0.77
CA LEU A 26 -31.24 19.60 2.01
C LEU A 26 -30.49 20.27 3.18
N THR A 27 -31.21 21.03 4.02
CA THR A 27 -30.65 21.65 5.22
C THR A 27 -31.34 21.03 6.45
N ALA A 28 -30.67 20.07 7.04
CA ALA A 28 -31.11 19.40 8.25
C ALA A 28 -30.38 19.98 9.46
N THR A 29 -31.05 20.01 10.63
CA THR A 29 -30.46 20.40 11.91
C THR A 29 -29.78 19.22 12.63
N ALA A 30 -30.05 17.99 12.18
CA ALA A 30 -29.37 16.76 12.60
C ALA A 30 -28.88 16.03 11.34
N ASP A 31 -29.49 14.90 10.98
CA ASP A 31 -29.01 14.06 9.90
C ASP A 31 -30.00 13.98 8.73
N VAL A 32 -29.49 13.68 7.53
CA VAL A 32 -30.26 13.11 6.44
C VAL A 32 -30.19 11.59 6.59
N VAL A 33 -31.25 10.96 7.07
CA VAL A 33 -31.26 9.52 7.37
C VAL A 33 -31.53 8.73 6.10
N ILE A 34 -30.56 7.90 5.71
CA ILE A 34 -30.71 6.88 4.67
C ILE A 34 -30.80 5.53 5.40
N PRO A 35 -31.92 4.80 5.30
CA PRO A 35 -32.04 3.49 5.95
C PRO A 35 -31.03 2.47 5.46
N ALA A 36 -30.84 1.38 6.22
CA ALA A 36 -30.05 0.25 5.76
C ALA A 36 -30.60 -0.32 4.43
N ASP A 37 -29.70 -0.83 3.60
CA ASP A 37 -29.99 -1.37 2.26
C ASP A 37 -30.57 -0.33 1.27
N VAL A 38 -30.46 0.96 1.62
CA VAL A 38 -30.78 2.10 0.77
C VAL A 38 -29.55 2.96 0.61
N GLY A 39 -29.18 3.30 -0.61
CA GLY A 39 -27.99 4.06 -0.93
C GLY A 39 -28.25 5.39 -1.62
N ILE A 40 -27.18 6.13 -1.86
CA ILE A 40 -27.18 7.30 -2.75
C ILE A 40 -26.50 6.84 -4.04
N THR A 41 -27.22 6.91 -5.17
CA THR A 41 -26.71 6.52 -6.48
C THR A 41 -26.32 7.75 -7.29
N PHE A 42 -25.17 7.70 -7.93
CA PHE A 42 -24.66 8.72 -8.82
C PHE A 42 -24.66 8.14 -10.25
N GLY A 43 -25.63 8.54 -11.08
CA GLY A 43 -25.78 7.95 -12.43
C GLY A 43 -26.30 6.51 -12.38
N THR A 44 -25.67 5.60 -13.10
CA THR A 44 -26.14 4.20 -13.27
C THR A 44 -25.32 3.14 -12.56
N GLY A 45 -24.16 3.49 -11.97
CA GLY A 45 -23.24 2.50 -11.41
C GLY A 45 -22.59 2.86 -10.08
N GLU A 46 -22.41 4.13 -9.80
CA GLU A 46 -21.74 4.62 -8.61
C GLU A 46 -22.73 4.84 -7.46
N LYS A 47 -22.39 4.36 -6.26
CA LYS A 47 -23.24 4.50 -5.08
C LYS A 47 -22.46 4.53 -3.76
N ILE A 48 -23.09 5.11 -2.74
CA ILE A 48 -22.73 4.98 -1.33
C ILE A 48 -23.89 4.29 -0.63
N GLU A 49 -23.66 3.14 -0.02
CA GLU A 49 -24.68 2.28 0.55
C GLU A 49 -24.19 1.58 1.81
N GLY A 50 -25.00 1.48 2.84
CA GLY A 50 -24.71 0.76 4.07
C GLY A 50 -25.75 -0.32 4.34
N ASN A 51 -25.35 -1.47 4.91
CA ASN A 51 -26.19 -2.62 5.22
C ASN A 51 -26.25 -2.96 6.72
N ASN A 52 -25.98 -1.99 7.60
CA ASN A 52 -25.80 -2.12 9.05
C ASN A 52 -24.50 -2.82 9.50
N THR A 53 -23.70 -3.32 8.58
CA THR A 53 -22.41 -3.94 8.85
C THR A 53 -21.30 -3.20 8.12
N ASP A 54 -21.49 -2.97 6.80
CA ASP A 54 -20.52 -2.38 5.93
C ASP A 54 -21.05 -1.09 5.29
N LEU A 55 -20.16 -0.13 5.07
CA LEU A 55 -20.38 0.99 4.17
C LEU A 55 -19.67 0.72 2.86
N THR A 56 -20.42 0.53 1.79
CA THR A 56 -19.88 0.28 0.45
C THR A 56 -19.90 1.56 -0.38
N ILE A 57 -18.75 1.91 -0.95
CA ILE A 57 -18.62 2.96 -1.96
C ILE A 57 -18.24 2.28 -3.27
N THR A 58 -19.15 2.29 -4.25
CA THR A 58 -18.93 1.66 -5.56
C THR A 58 -18.72 2.72 -6.63
N SER A 59 -17.65 2.57 -7.40
CA SER A 59 -17.36 3.40 -8.56
C SER A 59 -17.15 2.52 -9.79
N GLY A 60 -17.56 3.01 -10.97
CA GLY A 60 -17.31 2.34 -12.25
C GLY A 60 -15.87 2.47 -12.77
N ALA A 61 -15.05 3.29 -12.11
CA ALA A 61 -13.62 3.46 -12.41
C ALA A 61 -12.83 3.58 -11.11
N ASP A 62 -12.37 4.78 -10.76
CA ASP A 62 -11.55 5.01 -9.57
C ASP A 62 -12.34 5.66 -8.43
N ILE A 63 -11.94 5.43 -7.19
CA ILE A 63 -12.34 6.20 -6.03
C ILE A 63 -11.17 7.10 -5.65
N ALA A 64 -11.24 8.39 -5.97
CA ALA A 64 -10.23 9.37 -5.61
C ALA A 64 -10.55 9.97 -4.24
N LEU A 65 -9.73 9.68 -3.24
CA LEU A 65 -9.79 10.26 -1.91
C LEU A 65 -8.77 11.40 -1.82
N THR A 66 -9.25 12.65 -1.84
CA THR A 66 -8.39 13.85 -1.75
C THR A 66 -8.53 14.48 -0.37
N ALA A 67 -7.49 14.41 0.43
CA ALA A 67 -7.41 15.04 1.74
C ALA A 67 -6.34 16.13 1.74
N THR A 68 -6.56 17.20 2.51
CA THR A 68 -5.54 18.27 2.71
C THR A 68 -4.51 17.92 3.77
N SER A 69 -4.76 16.88 4.57
CA SER A 69 -3.84 16.32 5.55
C SER A 69 -3.74 14.82 5.32
N ASP A 70 -4.45 14.01 6.09
CA ASP A 70 -4.28 12.56 6.08
C ASP A 70 -5.59 11.83 5.80
N ILE A 71 -5.49 10.62 5.23
CA ILE A 71 -6.54 9.61 5.27
C ILE A 71 -6.20 8.69 6.45
N ASN A 72 -6.91 8.86 7.56
CA ASN A 72 -6.59 8.17 8.80
C ASN A 72 -7.21 6.77 8.84
N VAL A 73 -6.36 5.76 8.92
CA VAL A 73 -6.76 4.37 9.20
C VAL A 73 -6.43 4.08 10.67
N PRO A 74 -7.42 3.76 11.53
CA PRO A 74 -7.18 3.51 12.94
C PRO A 74 -6.22 2.35 13.21
N SER A 75 -5.62 2.33 14.41
CA SER A 75 -4.80 1.21 14.89
C SER A 75 -5.58 -0.12 14.84
N GLY A 76 -4.95 -1.17 14.37
CA GLY A 76 -5.56 -2.48 14.20
C GLY A 76 -6.53 -2.59 13.02
N VAL A 77 -6.61 -1.55 12.17
CA VAL A 77 -7.38 -1.56 10.93
C VAL A 77 -6.43 -1.45 9.76
N GLY A 78 -6.54 -2.34 8.80
CA GLY A 78 -5.71 -2.40 7.61
C GLY A 78 -6.44 -2.04 6.32
N MET A 79 -5.65 -1.81 5.28
CA MET A 79 -6.11 -1.81 3.89
C MET A 79 -5.78 -3.17 3.30
N THR A 80 -6.79 -3.93 2.87
CA THR A 80 -6.62 -5.24 2.24
C THR A 80 -6.65 -5.14 0.72
N PHE A 81 -5.96 -6.06 0.05
CA PHE A 81 -5.89 -6.16 -1.41
C PHE A 81 -6.32 -7.56 -1.83
N GLY A 82 -7.63 -7.75 -2.01
CA GLY A 82 -8.24 -9.04 -2.31
C GLY A 82 -8.79 -9.74 -1.07
N ASP A 83 -7.92 -10.23 -0.20
CA ASP A 83 -8.30 -10.85 1.08
C ASP A 83 -7.35 -10.41 2.21
N ASP A 84 -7.50 -10.99 3.41
CA ASP A 84 -6.71 -10.63 4.59
C ASP A 84 -5.24 -11.07 4.52
N GLY A 85 -4.85 -11.84 3.50
CA GLY A 85 -3.48 -12.28 3.28
C GLY A 85 -2.58 -11.20 2.72
N GLU A 86 -3.16 -10.23 1.98
CA GLU A 86 -2.46 -9.08 1.41
C GLU A 86 -2.98 -7.79 2.05
N LYS A 87 -2.17 -7.17 2.91
CA LYS A 87 -2.60 -5.94 3.61
C LYS A 87 -1.45 -5.02 4.02
N ILE A 88 -1.82 -3.77 4.26
CA ILE A 88 -1.00 -2.78 4.97
C ILE A 88 -1.76 -2.39 6.23
N GLU A 89 -1.18 -2.63 7.40
CA GLU A 89 -1.82 -2.43 8.70
C GLU A 89 -0.85 -1.86 9.74
N GLY A 90 -1.31 -0.91 10.54
CA GLY A 90 -0.57 -0.38 11.68
C GLY A 90 -1.25 -0.74 13.00
N ASP A 91 -0.50 -1.17 14.02
CA ASP A 91 -1.01 -1.51 15.35
C ASP A 91 -0.84 -0.39 16.39
N GLY A 92 -0.35 0.75 15.96
CA GLY A 92 -0.02 1.92 16.82
C GLY A 92 1.45 1.96 17.24
N THR A 93 2.23 0.91 16.96
CA THR A 93 3.67 0.80 17.20
C THR A 93 4.41 0.46 15.90
N ASP A 94 3.96 -0.58 15.21
CA ASP A 94 4.58 -1.11 14.00
C ASP A 94 3.64 -0.98 12.78
N LEU A 95 4.23 -0.82 11.60
CA LEU A 95 3.56 -0.92 10.32
C LEU A 95 3.94 -2.24 9.65
N THR A 96 2.94 -3.07 9.39
CA THR A 96 3.10 -4.34 8.69
C THR A 96 2.63 -4.24 7.25
N ILE A 97 3.47 -4.68 6.31
CA ILE A 97 3.08 -4.98 4.93
C ILE A 97 3.09 -6.51 4.81
N ALA A 98 1.93 -7.11 4.71
CA ALA A 98 1.76 -8.56 4.63
C ALA A 98 1.45 -9.02 3.21
N SER A 99 1.94 -10.20 2.87
CA SER A 99 1.63 -10.93 1.64
C SER A 99 1.55 -12.42 1.95
N SER A 100 0.51 -13.09 1.50
CA SER A 100 0.34 -14.55 1.63
C SER A 100 1.31 -15.35 0.77
N GLY A 101 1.94 -14.71 -0.19
CA GLY A 101 2.90 -15.32 -1.11
C GLY A 101 4.23 -14.55 -1.10
N VAL A 102 4.47 -13.79 -2.14
CA VAL A 102 5.69 -13.00 -2.36
C VAL A 102 5.36 -11.52 -2.32
N LEU A 103 6.08 -10.76 -1.48
CA LEU A 103 6.07 -9.30 -1.57
C LEU A 103 7.08 -8.86 -2.64
N ASN A 104 6.58 -8.28 -3.72
CA ASN A 104 7.41 -7.75 -4.79
C ASN A 104 7.57 -6.23 -4.64
N LEU A 105 8.80 -5.75 -4.77
CA LEU A 105 9.14 -4.33 -4.78
C LEU A 105 9.60 -3.93 -6.18
N ALA A 106 8.87 -2.98 -6.78
CA ALA A 106 9.18 -2.43 -8.10
C ALA A 106 9.54 -0.94 -7.97
N ALA A 107 10.60 -0.52 -8.64
CA ALA A 107 11.01 0.88 -8.72
C ALA A 107 11.36 1.24 -10.17
N GLY A 108 11.06 2.48 -10.58
CA GLY A 108 11.31 2.94 -11.94
C GLY A 108 10.37 2.39 -13.00
N GLY A 109 9.20 1.85 -12.60
CA GLY A 109 8.19 1.27 -13.49
C GLY A 109 7.48 0.09 -12.87
N SER A 110 6.94 -0.81 -13.70
CA SER A 110 6.17 -1.99 -13.26
C SER A 110 7.01 -3.27 -13.15
N THR A 111 8.30 -3.22 -13.42
CA THR A 111 9.19 -4.39 -13.31
C THR A 111 9.63 -4.55 -11.86
N ASN A 112 9.33 -5.70 -11.27
CA ASN A 112 9.81 -6.05 -9.94
C ASN A 112 11.34 -6.16 -9.94
N GLN A 113 11.99 -5.65 -8.90
CA GLN A 113 13.44 -5.71 -8.72
C GLN A 113 13.82 -6.62 -7.56
N ILE A 114 13.11 -6.50 -6.45
CA ILE A 114 13.34 -7.29 -5.24
C ILE A 114 12.06 -8.03 -4.88
N LYS A 115 12.18 -9.25 -4.40
CA LYS A 115 11.12 -10.01 -3.75
C LYS A 115 11.51 -10.41 -2.34
N VAL A 116 10.55 -10.33 -1.43
CA VAL A 116 10.65 -10.89 -0.08
C VAL A 116 9.78 -12.14 -0.04
N THR A 117 10.39 -13.25 0.31
CA THR A 117 9.74 -14.56 0.47
C THR A 117 9.89 -15.02 1.93
N ASP A 118 9.33 -16.17 2.27
CA ASP A 118 9.60 -16.80 3.56
C ASP A 118 11.12 -17.09 3.69
N GLY A 119 11.75 -16.38 4.64
CA GLY A 119 13.16 -16.55 4.97
C GLY A 119 14.18 -15.86 4.05
N ALA A 120 13.78 -15.13 2.98
CA ALA A 120 14.76 -14.51 2.08
C ALA A 120 14.31 -13.17 1.47
N ILE A 121 15.30 -12.31 1.22
CA ILE A 121 15.21 -11.13 0.35
C ILE A 121 16.07 -11.41 -0.88
N LEU A 122 15.47 -11.44 -2.05
CA LEU A 122 16.09 -11.88 -3.28
C LEU A 122 15.91 -10.84 -4.40
N PRO A 123 16.92 -10.63 -5.27
CA PRO A 123 16.70 -9.98 -6.56
C PRO A 123 15.76 -10.84 -7.43
N ILE A 124 15.08 -10.22 -8.36
CA ILE A 124 14.25 -10.95 -9.34
C ILE A 124 15.11 -11.55 -10.44
N THR A 125 16.11 -10.81 -10.87
CA THR A 125 17.09 -11.24 -11.89
C THR A 125 18.44 -11.42 -11.21
N ASP A 126 19.18 -12.44 -11.62
CA ASP A 126 20.53 -12.69 -11.15
C ASP A 126 21.46 -11.55 -11.57
N ASP A 127 22.35 -11.13 -10.66
CA ASP A 127 23.40 -10.10 -10.89
C ASP A 127 22.83 -8.72 -11.32
N ASP A 128 21.63 -8.33 -10.82
CA ASP A 128 20.92 -7.12 -11.26
C ASP A 128 20.75 -6.05 -10.17
N VAL A 129 20.87 -6.40 -8.89
CA VAL A 129 20.56 -5.49 -7.78
C VAL A 129 21.73 -5.33 -6.83
N ASP A 130 22.25 -4.12 -6.73
CA ASP A 130 23.28 -3.75 -5.77
C ASP A 130 22.71 -3.51 -4.36
N LEU A 131 23.47 -3.88 -3.33
CA LEU A 131 23.21 -3.48 -1.95
C LEU A 131 24.07 -2.25 -1.60
N GLY A 132 23.54 -1.07 -1.83
CA GLY A 132 24.27 0.20 -1.73
C GLY A 132 24.87 0.65 -3.04
N SER A 133 25.68 1.68 -3.00
CA SER A 133 26.41 2.22 -4.16
C SER A 133 27.69 2.92 -3.71
N ALA A 134 28.50 3.38 -4.66
CA ALA A 134 29.72 4.13 -4.35
C ALA A 134 29.46 5.41 -3.53
N SER A 135 28.29 6.04 -3.70
CA SER A 135 27.90 7.28 -3.01
C SER A 135 26.99 7.05 -1.80
N TYR A 136 26.29 5.93 -1.72
CA TYR A 136 25.35 5.58 -0.66
C TYR A 136 25.68 4.19 -0.11
N GLN A 137 26.49 4.16 0.94
CA GLN A 137 27.02 2.94 1.53
C GLN A 137 26.29 2.58 2.82
N PHE A 138 26.12 1.28 3.08
CA PHE A 138 25.70 0.80 4.40
C PHE A 138 26.81 1.01 5.42
N LYS A 139 26.45 1.46 6.63
CA LYS A 139 27.41 1.68 7.70
C LYS A 139 28.09 0.39 8.17
N ASN A 140 27.28 -0.64 8.41
CA ASN A 140 27.72 -1.95 8.89
C ASN A 140 26.84 -3.05 8.30
N ALA A 141 27.41 -4.25 8.16
CA ALA A 141 26.69 -5.49 7.89
C ALA A 141 27.07 -6.54 8.94
N TYR A 142 26.10 -7.22 9.53
CA TYR A 142 26.29 -8.26 10.53
C TYR A 142 25.68 -9.56 10.03
N PHE A 143 26.51 -10.61 9.92
CA PHE A 143 26.10 -11.95 9.51
C PHE A 143 26.50 -12.95 10.58
N ASP A 144 25.55 -13.78 11.02
CA ASP A 144 25.82 -14.88 11.96
C ASP A 144 26.21 -16.20 11.23
N GLY A 145 26.18 -16.20 9.93
CA GLY A 145 26.50 -17.32 9.07
C GLY A 145 27.67 -17.02 8.13
N THR A 146 27.67 -17.70 7.01
CA THR A 146 28.68 -17.53 5.95
C THR A 146 28.29 -16.40 5.00
N LEU A 147 29.25 -15.53 4.68
CA LEU A 147 29.17 -14.63 3.54
C LEU A 147 29.83 -15.30 2.33
N GLU A 148 29.05 -15.62 1.32
CA GLU A 148 29.54 -16.13 0.04
C GLU A 148 29.54 -15.00 -0.99
N ALA A 149 30.65 -14.77 -1.65
CA ALA A 149 30.83 -13.77 -2.68
C ALA A 149 31.89 -14.21 -3.67
N ASP A 150 31.73 -13.93 -4.95
CA ASP A 150 32.71 -14.25 -6.00
C ASP A 150 34.02 -13.47 -5.80
N ALA A 151 33.92 -12.24 -5.30
CA ALA A 151 35.08 -11.42 -4.96
C ALA A 151 34.79 -10.51 -3.77
N ILE A 152 35.75 -10.30 -2.90
CA ILE A 152 35.74 -9.35 -1.80
C ILE A 152 36.88 -8.36 -1.98
N THR A 153 36.56 -7.06 -1.95
CA THR A 153 37.58 -5.98 -2.00
C THR A 153 37.52 -5.20 -0.69
N ILE A 154 38.69 -5.02 -0.06
CA ILE A 154 38.83 -4.20 1.15
C ILE A 154 39.85 -3.08 0.86
N GLY A 155 39.42 -1.82 1.04
CA GLY A 155 40.29 -0.66 0.79
C GLY A 155 40.81 -0.59 -0.66
N GLY A 156 40.05 -1.06 -1.64
CA GLY A 156 40.43 -1.10 -3.05
C GLY A 156 41.30 -2.32 -3.45
N SER A 157 41.60 -3.20 -2.50
CA SER A 157 42.42 -4.41 -2.78
C SER A 157 41.55 -5.67 -2.72
N ALA A 158 41.60 -6.48 -3.77
CA ALA A 158 40.86 -7.75 -3.82
C ALA A 158 41.44 -8.79 -2.86
N ILE A 159 40.57 -9.44 -2.11
CA ILE A 159 40.91 -10.62 -1.31
C ILE A 159 40.53 -11.85 -2.14
N THR A 160 41.57 -12.59 -2.61
CA THR A 160 41.37 -13.83 -3.35
C THR A 160 41.38 -15.03 -2.40
N ALA A 161 40.55 -16.06 -2.68
CA ALA A 161 40.42 -17.25 -1.84
C ALA A 161 41.75 -17.98 -1.51
N GLY A 162 42.75 -17.89 -2.37
CA GLY A 162 44.07 -18.45 -2.12
C GLY A 162 45.02 -17.55 -1.28
N GLY A 163 44.75 -16.26 -1.19
CA GLY A 163 45.56 -15.28 -0.43
C GLY A 163 45.04 -15.00 0.98
N ALA A 164 43.72 -15.04 1.17
CA ALA A 164 43.09 -14.69 2.45
C ALA A 164 43.45 -15.69 3.58
N SER A 165 43.50 -16.98 3.30
CA SER A 165 43.84 -17.99 4.31
C SER A 165 45.27 -17.97 4.76
N LYS A 166 46.20 -17.62 3.87
CA LYS A 166 47.65 -17.58 4.19
C LYS A 166 48.10 -16.20 4.67
N GLY A 167 47.65 -15.13 4.02
CA GLY A 167 47.99 -13.76 4.40
C GLY A 167 47.40 -13.34 5.74
N PHE A 168 46.16 -13.69 6.01
CA PHE A 168 45.50 -13.38 7.30
C PHE A 168 46.07 -14.21 8.46
N ALA A 169 46.38 -15.49 8.22
CA ALA A 169 47.03 -16.34 9.21
C ALA A 169 48.49 -15.88 9.52
N ILE A 170 49.22 -15.41 8.53
CA ILE A 170 50.57 -14.87 8.72
C ILE A 170 50.56 -13.53 9.44
N ALA A 171 49.58 -12.64 9.15
CA ALA A 171 49.46 -11.36 9.86
C ALA A 171 49.10 -11.54 11.36
N VAL A 172 48.24 -12.51 11.68
CA VAL A 172 47.90 -12.84 13.08
C VAL A 172 49.09 -13.51 13.79
N ALA A 173 49.88 -14.34 13.11
CA ALA A 173 51.03 -14.99 13.69
C ALA A 173 52.23 -14.03 13.95
N ILE A 174 52.35 -12.92 13.20
CA ILE A 174 53.40 -11.89 13.39
C ILE A 174 52.97 -10.89 14.48
N ALA A 175 51.67 -10.76 14.79
CA ALA A 175 51.11 -9.86 15.82
C ALA A 175 51.10 -10.49 17.22
N LEU A 176 51.49 -11.75 17.39
CA LEU A 176 51.68 -12.47 18.63
C LEU A 176 53.19 -12.63 18.91
#